data_df3214774f50994641afaff5ba7d4030
#
_entry.id   df3214774f50994641afaff5ba7d4030
#
_cell.length_a   1.000
_cell.length_b   1.000
_cell.length_c   1.000
_cell.angle_alpha   90.00
_cell.angle_beta   90.00
_cell.angle_gamma   90.00
#
_symmetry.space_group_name_H-M   'P 1'
#
loop_
_entity.id
_entity.type
_entity.pdbx_description
1 polymer ?
#
loop_
_entity_poly.entity_id
_entity_poly.type
_entity_poly.pdbx_seq_one_letter_code
_entity_poly.pdbx_strand_id
1 'polypeptide(L)'
;MDPVTEKSSLGSRLHLTRFDRVVWLILAVLLLLTMVVAVRGDQVGVQVLAVSPADNMTGVSSRAPLRITFDQEILLTGGMRVLNVEPIVSGTAQWEGATLVFYPSEPWPPDSTITATIPAGLEGKNGQKVRESVQWQFRTGHPRVLYMVSDSPERNQLMLIDPRDDRPEARRLTQEPYGVWDFAASPDGQTIAYGALREDGGTDLWAISPDSGERRQLLACPDASCSGPAWHPDGDRLIYERRATSSIAGLAPSRLWWLDLSSGETVPVFDDTQWLGFGAAISPDGRWLSHVAPHKQGVQVYNLVDGRSLVVPSQLGEPAVWSPRSDFLLVRDVVTQESTFTEHIFRINVESGQAVDLSGPDTLRDSSPAWSPDGRSIAIDRADSENAVAGRIWQLLATGGEGDPLTDEPNVRQGALSWSPDGRSLLFQRTFLQQLATAGVWLLDVQTGEERLLAEQGAWPAWLP
;
A
#
# COMPACT_ATOMS: atom_id res chain seq x y z
N MET A 1 -9.18 61.31 -84.70
CA MET A 1 -8.34 61.09 -83.55
C MET A 1 -9.04 59.95 -82.74
N ASP A 2 -8.74 58.72 -83.12
CA ASP A 2 -9.35 57.57 -82.48
C ASP A 2 -8.44 57.04 -81.36
N PRO A 3 -8.98 56.60 -80.20
CA PRO A 3 -8.19 55.91 -79.19
C PRO A 3 -8.22 54.42 -79.43
N VAL A 4 -7.04 53.85 -79.52
CA VAL A 4 -6.78 52.46 -79.63
C VAL A 4 -7.15 51.74 -78.33
N THR A 5 -8.09 50.82 -78.41
CA THR A 5 -8.42 49.87 -77.34
C THR A 5 -7.50 48.65 -77.45
N GLU A 6 -6.59 48.50 -76.50
CA GLU A 6 -5.74 47.32 -76.33
C GLU A 6 -6.49 46.25 -75.52
N LYS A 7 -6.85 45.18 -76.19
CA LYS A 7 -7.37 43.94 -75.55
C LYS A 7 -6.19 43.07 -75.10
N SER A 8 -5.87 43.06 -73.81
CA SER A 8 -4.97 42.06 -73.23
C SER A 8 -5.68 40.72 -73.04
N SER A 9 -5.38 39.73 -73.85
CA SER A 9 -5.79 38.33 -73.69
C SER A 9 -4.81 37.66 -72.75
N LEU A 10 -5.15 37.50 -71.46
CA LEU A 10 -4.48 36.60 -70.55
C LEU A 10 -5.11 35.19 -70.63
N GLY A 11 -4.61 34.39 -71.55
CA GLY A 11 -4.94 32.98 -71.69
C GLY A 11 -3.65 32.15 -71.74
N SER A 12 -2.87 32.14 -70.62
CA SER A 12 -1.76 31.22 -70.54
C SER A 12 -2.29 29.83 -70.19
N ARG A 13 -2.43 28.96 -71.19
CA ARG A 13 -2.66 27.55 -70.95
C ARG A 13 -1.39 26.96 -70.34
N LEU A 14 -1.43 26.61 -69.06
CA LEU A 14 -0.40 25.83 -68.37
C LEU A 14 -0.21 24.47 -69.11
N HIS A 15 0.84 24.39 -69.91
CA HIS A 15 1.23 23.09 -70.51
C HIS A 15 1.95 22.25 -69.48
N LEU A 16 1.16 21.42 -68.77
CA LEU A 16 1.68 20.43 -67.81
C LEU A 16 2.57 19.45 -68.56
N THR A 17 3.87 19.44 -68.20
CA THR A 17 4.84 18.45 -68.71
C THR A 17 4.48 17.06 -68.15
N ARG A 18 5.08 16.01 -68.76
CA ARG A 18 4.87 14.63 -68.23
C ARG A 18 5.34 14.54 -66.75
N PHE A 19 6.36 15.26 -66.40
CA PHE A 19 6.88 15.36 -65.03
C PHE A 19 5.84 15.99 -64.08
N ASP A 20 5.22 17.11 -64.45
CA ASP A 20 4.20 17.78 -63.63
C ASP A 20 2.98 16.88 -63.37
N ARG A 21 2.57 16.11 -64.38
CA ARG A 21 1.46 15.14 -64.22
C ARG A 21 1.78 14.04 -63.22
N VAL A 22 3.03 13.53 -63.20
CA VAL A 22 3.46 12.50 -62.24
C VAL A 22 3.55 13.12 -60.83
N VAL A 23 4.06 14.33 -60.68
CA VAL A 23 4.11 15.03 -59.39
C VAL A 23 2.72 15.29 -58.82
N TRP A 24 1.77 15.80 -59.68
CA TRP A 24 0.40 16.02 -59.27
C TRP A 24 -0.33 14.71 -58.89
N LEU A 25 -0.04 13.62 -59.56
CA LEU A 25 -0.57 12.31 -59.27
C LEU A 25 -0.06 11.77 -57.93
N ILE A 26 1.23 11.93 -57.63
CA ILE A 26 1.84 11.56 -56.35
C ILE A 26 1.25 12.40 -55.19
N LEU A 27 1.11 13.72 -55.39
CA LEU A 27 0.51 14.61 -54.41
C LEU A 27 -0.97 14.25 -54.18
N ALA A 28 -1.74 13.92 -55.18
CA ALA A 28 -3.13 13.50 -55.07
C ALA A 28 -3.26 12.17 -54.31
N VAL A 29 -2.38 11.21 -54.55
CA VAL A 29 -2.31 9.92 -53.88
C VAL A 29 -1.92 10.13 -52.40
N LEU A 30 -0.93 10.99 -52.10
CA LEU A 30 -0.52 11.33 -50.72
C LEU A 30 -1.69 12.01 -49.97
N LEU A 31 -2.39 12.94 -50.63
CA LEU A 31 -3.54 13.65 -50.05
C LEU A 31 -4.71 12.69 -49.78
N LEU A 32 -4.93 11.73 -50.69
CA LEU A 32 -5.93 10.68 -50.50
C LEU A 32 -5.57 9.71 -49.37
N LEU A 33 -4.26 9.34 -49.25
CA LEU A 33 -3.77 8.52 -48.16
C LEU A 33 -3.88 9.26 -46.82
N THR A 34 -3.50 10.54 -46.77
CA THR A 34 -3.65 11.35 -45.54
C THR A 34 -5.10 11.51 -45.14
N MET A 35 -6.00 11.70 -46.13
CA MET A 35 -7.45 11.78 -45.88
C MET A 35 -8.03 10.44 -45.37
N VAL A 36 -7.60 9.33 -45.92
CA VAL A 36 -7.99 7.98 -45.44
C VAL A 36 -7.49 7.73 -44.02
N VAL A 37 -6.25 8.13 -43.72
CA VAL A 37 -5.69 8.02 -42.35
C VAL A 37 -6.42 8.92 -41.38
N ALA A 38 -6.73 10.18 -41.76
CA ALA A 38 -7.49 11.10 -40.91
C ALA A 38 -8.91 10.57 -40.63
N VAL A 39 -9.61 10.07 -41.67
CA VAL A 39 -10.97 9.50 -41.52
C VAL A 39 -10.96 8.20 -40.69
N ARG A 40 -9.90 7.35 -40.80
CA ARG A 40 -9.77 6.17 -39.99
C ARG A 40 -9.32 6.53 -38.56
N GLY A 41 -8.47 7.54 -38.38
CA GLY A 41 -8.06 8.04 -37.05
C GLY A 41 -9.25 8.53 -36.23
N ASP A 42 -10.23 9.18 -36.86
CA ASP A 42 -11.49 9.62 -36.21
C ASP A 42 -12.43 8.45 -35.84
N GLN A 43 -12.16 7.24 -36.33
CA GLN A 43 -12.96 6.05 -36.00
C GLN A 43 -12.42 5.28 -34.80
N VAL A 44 -11.26 5.59 -34.27
CA VAL A 44 -10.69 4.96 -33.07
C VAL A 44 -11.11 5.80 -31.86
N GLY A 45 -12.10 5.34 -31.11
CA GLY A 45 -12.49 5.96 -29.83
C GLY A 45 -11.39 5.78 -28.77
N VAL A 46 -11.62 6.30 -27.56
CA VAL A 46 -10.74 6.05 -26.40
C VAL A 46 -10.63 4.56 -26.15
N GLN A 47 -9.41 4.06 -25.99
CA GLN A 47 -9.11 2.66 -25.76
C GLN A 47 -8.57 2.42 -24.35
N VAL A 48 -8.96 1.31 -23.74
CA VAL A 48 -8.30 0.77 -22.54
C VAL A 48 -7.10 -0.06 -23.00
N LEU A 49 -5.89 0.36 -22.63
CA LEU A 49 -4.64 -0.28 -23.01
C LEU A 49 -4.28 -1.43 -22.08
N ALA A 50 -4.53 -1.25 -20.77
CA ALA A 50 -4.22 -2.24 -19.75
C ALA A 50 -5.19 -2.14 -18.57
N VAL A 51 -5.38 -3.28 -17.91
CA VAL A 51 -6.13 -3.39 -16.65
C VAL A 51 -5.32 -4.23 -15.66
N SER A 52 -5.39 -3.86 -14.39
CA SER A 52 -4.82 -4.64 -13.28
C SER A 52 -5.85 -4.64 -12.13
N PRO A 53 -6.14 -5.80 -11.53
CA PRO A 53 -5.71 -7.15 -11.88
C PRO A 53 -6.08 -7.53 -13.32
N ALA A 54 -5.27 -8.40 -13.93
CA ALA A 54 -5.52 -8.85 -15.31
C ALA A 54 -6.83 -9.64 -15.42
N ASP A 55 -7.41 -9.67 -16.62
CA ASP A 55 -8.63 -10.46 -16.86
C ASP A 55 -8.41 -11.95 -16.57
N ASN A 56 -9.37 -12.54 -15.82
CA ASN A 56 -9.33 -13.92 -15.32
C ASN A 56 -8.17 -14.25 -14.35
N MET A 57 -7.50 -13.26 -13.79
CA MET A 57 -6.49 -13.48 -12.75
C MET A 57 -7.14 -14.09 -11.51
N THR A 58 -6.47 -15.03 -10.86
CA THR A 58 -6.91 -15.68 -9.62
C THR A 58 -5.94 -15.43 -8.48
N GLY A 59 -6.40 -15.61 -7.24
CA GLY A 59 -5.57 -15.37 -6.05
C GLY A 59 -5.24 -13.90 -5.83
N VAL A 60 -6.09 -13.01 -6.34
CA VAL A 60 -5.88 -11.56 -6.20
C VAL A 60 -6.12 -11.15 -4.75
N SER A 61 -5.23 -10.32 -4.22
CA SER A 61 -5.38 -9.75 -2.89
C SER A 61 -6.76 -9.10 -2.70
N SER A 62 -7.35 -9.33 -1.53
CA SER A 62 -8.61 -8.67 -1.14
C SER A 62 -8.49 -7.15 -1.01
N ARG A 63 -7.29 -6.59 -1.07
CA ARG A 63 -7.02 -5.14 -1.02
C ARG A 63 -6.38 -4.60 -2.29
N ALA A 64 -6.26 -5.42 -3.33
CA ALA A 64 -5.64 -4.99 -4.59
C ALA A 64 -6.37 -3.78 -5.18
N PRO A 65 -5.67 -2.70 -5.55
CA PRO A 65 -6.25 -1.59 -6.29
C PRO A 65 -6.60 -2.03 -7.71
N LEU A 66 -7.62 -1.38 -8.31
CA LEU A 66 -7.89 -1.54 -9.73
C LEU A 66 -7.18 -0.43 -10.49
N ARG A 67 -6.36 -0.78 -11.48
CA ARG A 67 -5.68 0.15 -12.36
C ARG A 67 -6.18 -0.02 -13.78
N ILE A 68 -6.60 1.07 -14.40
CA ILE A 68 -7.09 1.09 -15.78
C ILE A 68 -6.32 2.15 -16.55
N THR A 69 -5.48 1.73 -17.48
CA THR A 69 -4.69 2.64 -18.31
C THR A 69 -5.38 2.85 -19.66
N PHE A 70 -5.66 4.11 -19.98
CA PHE A 70 -6.23 4.53 -21.25
C PHE A 70 -5.12 5.02 -22.20
N ASP A 71 -5.45 5.09 -23.50
CA ASP A 71 -4.57 5.65 -24.53
C ASP A 71 -4.41 7.20 -24.43
N GLN A 72 -5.24 7.84 -23.59
CA GLN A 72 -5.25 9.28 -23.36
C GLN A 72 -5.93 9.65 -22.04
N GLU A 73 -5.73 10.87 -21.57
CA GLU A 73 -6.41 11.40 -20.38
C GLU A 73 -7.93 11.52 -20.61
N ILE A 74 -8.71 11.15 -19.59
CA ILE A 74 -10.18 11.21 -19.60
C ILE A 74 -10.64 12.54 -18.98
N LEU A 75 -11.60 13.20 -19.65
CA LEU A 75 -12.26 14.38 -19.13
C LEU A 75 -13.39 13.99 -18.19
N LEU A 76 -13.26 14.36 -16.92
CA LEU A 76 -14.31 14.13 -15.93
C LEU A 76 -15.39 15.19 -16.07
N THR A 77 -16.49 14.87 -16.73
CA THR A 77 -17.70 15.68 -16.69
C THR A 77 -18.55 15.26 -15.48
N GLY A 78 -18.93 16.23 -14.64
CA GLY A 78 -19.52 16.00 -13.32
C GLY A 78 -20.67 15.00 -13.29
N GLY A 79 -20.59 14.05 -12.32
CA GLY A 79 -21.63 13.06 -12.03
C GLY A 79 -21.57 11.74 -12.80
N MET A 80 -20.64 11.55 -13.72
CA MET A 80 -20.49 10.31 -14.48
C MET A 80 -19.70 9.26 -13.65
N ARG A 81 -20.26 8.07 -13.50
CA ARG A 81 -19.52 6.94 -12.93
C ARG A 81 -18.52 6.42 -13.95
N VAL A 82 -17.25 6.47 -13.63
CA VAL A 82 -16.15 6.05 -14.51
C VAL A 82 -15.93 4.54 -14.43
N LEU A 83 -16.25 3.93 -13.31
CA LEU A 83 -16.02 2.52 -13.02
C LEU A 83 -17.23 1.96 -12.26
N ASN A 84 -17.71 0.80 -12.70
CA ASN A 84 -18.66 -0.02 -11.97
C ASN A 84 -17.99 -1.31 -11.56
N VAL A 85 -18.24 -1.76 -10.33
CA VAL A 85 -17.67 -2.99 -9.77
C VAL A 85 -18.79 -3.82 -9.17
N GLU A 86 -18.76 -5.12 -9.41
CA GLU A 86 -19.70 -6.12 -8.86
C GLU A 86 -18.92 -7.29 -8.24
N PRO A 87 -19.19 -7.62 -6.95
CA PRO A 87 -20.09 -6.95 -6.02
C PRO A 87 -19.66 -5.51 -5.72
N ILE A 88 -20.63 -4.67 -5.33
CA ILE A 88 -20.36 -3.25 -5.04
C ILE A 88 -19.45 -3.14 -3.82
N VAL A 89 -18.30 -2.52 -4.02
CA VAL A 89 -17.35 -2.15 -2.96
C VAL A 89 -17.11 -0.64 -3.05
N SER A 90 -17.18 0.02 -1.90
CA SER A 90 -16.85 1.45 -1.81
C SER A 90 -15.35 1.68 -1.99
N GLY A 91 -14.97 2.81 -2.55
CA GLY A 91 -13.56 3.13 -2.75
C GLY A 91 -13.33 4.54 -3.25
N THR A 92 -12.07 4.92 -3.34
CA THR A 92 -11.60 6.21 -3.85
C THR A 92 -10.94 6.02 -5.21
N ALA A 93 -11.37 6.80 -6.19
CA ALA A 93 -10.78 6.82 -7.52
C ALA A 93 -9.84 8.02 -7.67
N GLN A 94 -8.63 7.79 -8.15
CA GLN A 94 -7.60 8.79 -8.40
C GLN A 94 -7.09 8.68 -9.84
N TRP A 95 -6.67 9.79 -10.42
CA TRP A 95 -6.11 9.82 -11.77
C TRP A 95 -4.60 10.09 -11.73
N GLU A 96 -3.85 9.22 -12.35
CA GLU A 96 -2.42 9.35 -12.56
C GLU A 96 -2.17 9.48 -14.08
N GLY A 97 -2.28 10.73 -14.60
CA GLY A 97 -2.26 10.96 -16.04
C GLY A 97 -3.42 10.27 -16.76
N ALA A 98 -3.12 9.31 -17.63
CA ALA A 98 -4.11 8.52 -18.36
C ALA A 98 -4.55 7.25 -17.63
N THR A 99 -4.10 7.02 -16.40
CA THR A 99 -4.44 5.84 -15.60
C THR A 99 -5.42 6.20 -14.49
N LEU A 100 -6.55 5.49 -14.43
CA LEU A 100 -7.47 5.50 -13.30
C LEU A 100 -7.02 4.45 -12.30
N VAL A 101 -6.83 4.84 -11.04
CA VAL A 101 -6.56 3.93 -9.92
C VAL A 101 -7.72 4.00 -8.94
N PHE A 102 -8.35 2.86 -8.68
CA PHE A 102 -9.41 2.73 -7.69
C PHE A 102 -8.89 1.96 -6.48
N TYR A 103 -8.88 2.60 -5.33
CA TYR A 103 -8.51 2.02 -4.04
C TYR A 103 -9.77 1.61 -3.30
N PRO A 104 -10.00 0.31 -3.04
CA PRO A 104 -11.15 -0.13 -2.27
C PRO A 104 -11.02 0.33 -0.81
N SER A 105 -12.05 0.98 -0.28
CA SER A 105 -12.11 1.38 1.14
C SER A 105 -12.42 0.18 2.05
N GLU A 106 -13.11 -0.82 1.50
CA GLU A 106 -13.40 -2.11 2.12
C GLU A 106 -12.75 -3.21 1.28
N PRO A 107 -12.28 -4.30 1.90
CA PRO A 107 -11.70 -5.41 1.15
C PRO A 107 -12.69 -6.01 0.14
N TRP A 108 -12.19 -6.46 -0.99
CA TRP A 108 -12.94 -7.33 -1.88
C TRP A 108 -13.37 -8.59 -1.12
N PRO A 109 -14.59 -9.09 -1.31
CA PRO A 109 -14.99 -10.36 -0.72
C PRO A 109 -13.98 -11.47 -1.08
N PRO A 110 -13.51 -12.27 -0.11
CA PRO A 110 -12.56 -13.34 -0.38
C PRO A 110 -13.18 -14.46 -1.22
N ASP A 111 -12.35 -15.20 -1.95
CA ASP A 111 -12.73 -16.32 -2.83
C ASP A 111 -13.86 -15.99 -3.83
N SER A 112 -14.02 -14.73 -4.17
CA SER A 112 -15.11 -14.20 -4.97
C SER A 112 -14.65 -13.74 -6.35
N THR A 113 -15.53 -13.85 -7.33
CA THR A 113 -15.29 -13.22 -8.63
C THR A 113 -15.76 -11.77 -8.60
N ILE A 114 -14.84 -10.88 -8.90
CA ILE A 114 -15.06 -9.45 -9.01
C ILE A 114 -15.13 -9.10 -10.49
N THR A 115 -16.18 -8.44 -10.88
CA THR A 115 -16.37 -7.94 -12.26
C THR A 115 -16.26 -6.42 -12.25
N ALA A 116 -15.34 -5.90 -13.05
CA ALA A 116 -15.17 -4.46 -13.23
C ALA A 116 -15.54 -4.04 -14.64
N THR A 117 -16.21 -2.89 -14.77
CA THR A 117 -16.75 -2.40 -16.05
C THR A 117 -16.47 -0.91 -16.21
N ILE A 118 -15.82 -0.53 -17.29
CA ILE A 118 -15.72 0.84 -17.78
C ILE A 118 -16.90 1.09 -18.72
N PRO A 119 -17.80 2.04 -18.41
CA PRO A 119 -18.96 2.30 -19.27
C PRO A 119 -18.55 2.99 -20.58
N ALA A 120 -19.32 2.75 -21.63
CA ALA A 120 -19.22 3.52 -22.86
C ALA A 120 -19.57 5.00 -22.61
N GLY A 121 -19.03 5.88 -23.45
CA GLY A 121 -19.35 7.31 -23.43
C GLY A 121 -18.39 8.19 -22.64
N LEU A 122 -17.39 7.63 -21.93
CA LEU A 122 -16.31 8.44 -21.30
C LEU A 122 -15.55 9.20 -22.40
N GLU A 123 -15.37 10.49 -22.20
CA GLU A 123 -14.75 11.40 -23.16
C GLU A 123 -13.28 11.61 -22.83
N GLY A 124 -12.40 11.43 -23.80
CA GLY A 124 -10.99 11.72 -23.71
C GLY A 124 -10.67 13.18 -24.04
N LYS A 125 -9.45 13.59 -23.70
CA LYS A 125 -8.96 14.97 -23.91
C LYS A 125 -9.01 15.43 -25.37
N ASN A 126 -8.98 14.50 -26.33
CA ASN A 126 -9.10 14.78 -27.76
C ASN A 126 -10.57 14.85 -28.24
N GLY A 127 -11.57 14.74 -27.34
CA GLY A 127 -13.00 14.76 -27.68
C GLY A 127 -13.57 13.41 -28.17
N GLN A 128 -12.75 12.37 -28.26
CA GLN A 128 -13.22 11.02 -28.61
C GLN A 128 -13.80 10.34 -27.36
N LYS A 129 -14.68 9.34 -27.58
CA LYS A 129 -15.35 8.64 -26.48
C LYS A 129 -15.02 7.15 -26.48
N VAL A 130 -15.06 6.55 -25.29
CA VAL A 130 -15.12 5.09 -25.16
C VAL A 130 -16.38 4.61 -25.85
N ARG A 131 -16.24 3.81 -26.90
CA ARG A 131 -17.37 3.40 -27.78
C ARG A 131 -18.18 2.28 -27.20
N GLU A 132 -17.50 1.28 -26.65
CA GLU A 132 -18.11 0.09 -26.08
C GLU A 132 -17.64 -0.04 -24.63
N SER A 133 -18.51 -0.55 -23.76
CA SER A 133 -18.12 -0.85 -22.39
C SER A 133 -17.04 -1.92 -22.38
N VAL A 134 -15.98 -1.70 -21.59
CA VAL A 134 -14.92 -2.68 -21.36
C VAL A 134 -15.17 -3.36 -20.04
N GLN A 135 -15.29 -4.68 -20.06
CA GLN A 135 -15.54 -5.51 -18.88
C GLN A 135 -14.43 -6.54 -18.73
N TRP A 136 -13.95 -6.72 -17.52
CA TRP A 136 -13.03 -7.79 -17.16
C TRP A 136 -13.39 -8.33 -15.77
N GLN A 137 -12.88 -9.51 -15.44
CA GLN A 137 -13.13 -10.15 -14.17
C GLN A 137 -11.84 -10.74 -13.59
N PHE A 138 -11.78 -10.80 -12.27
CA PHE A 138 -10.72 -11.49 -11.55
C PHE A 138 -11.30 -12.19 -10.33
N ARG A 139 -10.59 -13.17 -9.80
CA ARG A 139 -11.00 -13.89 -8.60
C ARG A 139 -10.06 -13.54 -7.45
N THR A 140 -10.65 -13.08 -6.35
CA THR A 140 -9.92 -12.84 -5.11
C THR A 140 -9.44 -14.15 -4.49
N GLY A 141 -8.27 -14.09 -3.87
CA GLY A 141 -7.76 -15.13 -3.00
C GLY A 141 -8.37 -15.03 -1.61
N HIS A 142 -7.84 -15.81 -0.69
CA HIS A 142 -8.08 -15.68 0.73
C HIS A 142 -6.79 -15.24 1.42
N PRO A 143 -6.91 -14.48 2.52
CA PRO A 143 -5.74 -14.03 3.26
C PRO A 143 -5.01 -15.21 3.90
N ARG A 144 -3.68 -15.20 3.78
CA ARG A 144 -2.77 -16.12 4.46
C ARG A 144 -2.03 -15.38 5.56
N VAL A 145 -1.34 -16.10 6.42
CA VAL A 145 -0.60 -15.52 7.55
C VAL A 145 0.90 -15.70 7.33
N LEU A 146 1.61 -14.57 7.35
CA LEU A 146 3.06 -14.50 7.41
C LEU A 146 3.49 -14.33 8.87
N TYR A 147 4.60 -14.94 9.26
CA TYR A 147 5.20 -14.73 10.57
C TYR A 147 6.67 -15.12 10.55
N MET A 148 7.41 -14.69 11.57
CA MET A 148 8.81 -15.07 11.73
C MET A 148 8.98 -16.15 12.78
N VAL A 149 9.87 -17.12 12.52
CA VAL A 149 10.32 -18.16 13.45
C VAL A 149 11.82 -18.08 13.60
N SER A 150 12.31 -18.13 14.83
CA SER A 150 13.73 -18.22 15.10
C SER A 150 14.23 -19.67 15.05
N ASP A 151 15.12 -19.99 14.11
CA ASP A 151 15.83 -21.28 14.04
C ASP A 151 16.92 -21.39 15.11
N SER A 152 17.45 -20.24 15.55
CA SER A 152 18.42 -20.06 16.63
C SER A 152 18.24 -18.63 17.17
N PRO A 153 18.81 -18.28 18.34
CA PRO A 153 18.52 -17.00 18.99
C PRO A 153 18.67 -15.74 18.13
N GLU A 154 19.30 -15.83 16.97
CA GLU A 154 19.57 -14.67 16.11
C GLU A 154 19.19 -14.86 14.64
N ARG A 155 18.50 -15.95 14.27
CA ARG A 155 18.19 -16.28 12.86
C ARG A 155 16.71 -16.49 12.64
N ASN A 156 16.01 -15.40 12.38
CA ASN A 156 14.60 -15.49 12.01
C ASN A 156 14.44 -15.90 10.55
N GLN A 157 13.41 -16.67 10.28
CA GLN A 157 13.00 -17.06 8.92
C GLN A 157 11.53 -16.75 8.72
N LEU A 158 11.13 -16.42 7.51
CA LEU A 158 9.74 -16.20 7.16
C LEU A 158 9.01 -17.52 6.94
N MET A 159 7.84 -17.62 7.53
CA MET A 159 6.90 -18.71 7.40
C MET A 159 5.58 -18.23 6.83
N LEU A 160 4.90 -19.09 6.10
CA LEU A 160 3.56 -18.86 5.54
C LEU A 160 2.64 -19.99 5.98
N ILE A 161 1.44 -19.64 6.42
CA ILE A 161 0.43 -20.60 6.84
C ILE A 161 -0.95 -20.19 6.29
N ASP A 162 -1.76 -21.17 5.86
CA ASP A 162 -3.16 -20.95 5.54
C ASP A 162 -4.01 -21.15 6.81
N PRO A 163 -4.65 -20.10 7.33
CA PRO A 163 -5.41 -20.20 8.56
C PRO A 163 -6.73 -20.98 8.41
N ARG A 164 -7.14 -21.36 7.21
CA ARG A 164 -8.39 -22.12 6.97
C ARG A 164 -8.23 -23.63 7.16
N ASP A 165 -7.02 -24.12 7.06
CA ASP A 165 -6.77 -25.55 7.23
C ASP A 165 -7.08 -25.98 8.68
N ASP A 166 -7.74 -27.10 8.85
CA ASP A 166 -8.03 -27.67 10.18
C ASP A 166 -6.74 -28.01 10.94
N ARG A 167 -5.71 -28.36 10.21
CA ARG A 167 -4.35 -28.60 10.71
C ARG A 167 -3.36 -27.82 9.85
N PRO A 168 -3.23 -26.52 10.10
CA PRO A 168 -2.45 -25.68 9.24
C PRO A 168 -0.96 -26.07 9.28
N GLU A 169 -0.42 -26.43 8.13
CA GLU A 169 1.01 -26.70 7.97
C GLU A 169 1.74 -25.43 7.54
N ALA A 170 2.71 -25.03 8.35
CA ALA A 170 3.52 -23.86 8.05
C ALA A 170 4.56 -24.19 6.98
N ARG A 171 4.56 -23.42 5.90
CA ARG A 171 5.56 -23.50 4.86
C ARG A 171 6.66 -22.46 5.07
N ARG A 172 7.91 -22.91 5.13
CA ARG A 172 9.07 -22.01 5.19
C ARG A 172 9.24 -21.30 3.83
N LEU A 173 9.35 -19.97 3.87
CA LEU A 173 9.61 -19.17 2.68
C LEU A 173 11.09 -18.86 2.49
N THR A 174 11.84 -18.58 3.57
CA THR A 174 13.24 -18.17 3.49
C THR A 174 14.19 -19.16 4.16
N GLN A 175 15.45 -19.17 3.69
CA GLN A 175 16.57 -19.90 4.29
C GLN A 175 17.79 -18.97 4.31
N GLU A 176 17.63 -17.78 4.90
CA GLU A 176 18.70 -16.80 4.95
C GLU A 176 19.78 -17.25 5.95
N PRO A 177 21.06 -17.25 5.56
CA PRO A 177 22.14 -17.80 6.38
C PRO A 177 22.34 -17.05 7.70
N TYR A 178 22.06 -15.75 7.72
CA TYR A 178 22.15 -14.90 8.90
C TYR A 178 20.77 -14.46 9.42
N GLY A 179 19.69 -14.84 8.73
CA GLY A 179 18.31 -14.57 9.12
C GLY A 179 17.68 -13.40 8.39
N VAL A 180 16.39 -13.22 8.69
CA VAL A 180 15.54 -12.11 8.23
C VAL A 180 15.38 -11.11 9.38
N TRP A 181 15.53 -9.83 9.07
CA TRP A 181 15.38 -8.75 10.04
C TRP A 181 13.93 -8.26 10.15
N ASP A 182 13.30 -7.98 9.01
CA ASP A 182 11.94 -7.48 8.88
C ASP A 182 11.32 -7.87 7.53
N PHE A 183 10.04 -7.61 7.36
CA PHE A 183 9.34 -7.90 6.11
C PHE A 183 8.09 -7.04 5.94
N ALA A 184 7.63 -6.92 4.69
CA ALA A 184 6.35 -6.32 4.32
C ALA A 184 5.76 -7.01 3.09
N ALA A 185 4.47 -7.35 3.15
CA ALA A 185 3.72 -7.87 2.01
C ALA A 185 3.34 -6.74 1.04
N SER A 186 3.44 -6.98 -0.26
CA SER A 186 2.92 -6.05 -1.28
C SER A 186 1.39 -5.94 -1.21
N PRO A 187 0.81 -4.82 -1.65
CA PRO A 187 -0.65 -4.62 -1.62
C PRO A 187 -1.43 -5.67 -2.39
N ASP A 188 -0.84 -6.22 -3.44
CA ASP A 188 -1.43 -7.29 -4.25
C ASP A 188 -1.18 -8.71 -3.71
N GLY A 189 -0.42 -8.84 -2.61
CA GLY A 189 -0.08 -10.12 -1.99
C GLY A 189 0.85 -11.03 -2.82
N GLN A 190 1.39 -10.56 -3.95
CA GLN A 190 2.21 -11.37 -4.86
C GLN A 190 3.71 -11.35 -4.52
N THR A 191 4.13 -10.39 -3.71
CA THR A 191 5.53 -10.18 -3.35
C THR A 191 5.68 -9.88 -1.86
N ILE A 192 6.69 -10.44 -1.22
CA ILE A 192 7.09 -10.08 0.14
C ILE A 192 8.48 -9.46 0.04
N ALA A 193 8.60 -8.19 0.39
CA ALA A 193 9.88 -7.53 0.57
C ALA A 193 10.42 -7.81 1.97
N TYR A 194 11.70 -8.08 2.12
CA TYR A 194 12.32 -8.36 3.42
C TYR A 194 13.77 -7.90 3.51
N GLY A 195 14.20 -7.57 4.71
CA GLY A 195 15.59 -7.30 5.04
C GLY A 195 16.32 -8.60 5.36
N ALA A 196 17.28 -9.00 4.53
CA ALA A 196 18.14 -10.16 4.79
C ALA A 196 19.43 -9.72 5.48
N LEU A 197 19.72 -10.31 6.63
CA LEU A 197 20.96 -10.06 7.37
C LEU A 197 22.19 -10.59 6.62
N ARG A 198 23.27 -9.83 6.66
CA ARG A 198 24.60 -10.20 6.15
C ARG A 198 25.53 -10.62 7.27
N GLU A 199 26.69 -11.19 6.92
CA GLU A 199 27.74 -11.59 7.85
C GLU A 199 28.29 -10.42 8.70
N ASP A 200 28.33 -9.22 8.11
CA ASP A 200 28.80 -8.00 8.78
C ASP A 200 27.76 -7.35 9.69
N GLY A 201 26.56 -7.95 9.84
CA GLY A 201 25.45 -7.43 10.63
C GLY A 201 24.63 -6.35 9.91
N GLY A 202 24.97 -5.96 8.71
CA GLY A 202 24.12 -5.13 7.85
C GLY A 202 22.99 -5.90 7.24
N THR A 203 22.10 -5.20 6.53
CA THR A 203 20.95 -5.81 5.81
C THR A 203 20.91 -5.36 4.37
N ASP A 204 20.52 -6.27 3.49
CA ASP A 204 20.15 -6.03 2.09
C ASP A 204 18.64 -6.24 1.91
N LEU A 205 18.04 -5.57 0.93
CA LEU A 205 16.64 -5.77 0.62
C LEU A 205 16.47 -6.86 -0.45
N TRP A 206 15.58 -7.79 -0.16
CA TRP A 206 15.20 -8.90 -1.03
C TRP A 206 13.68 -8.95 -1.21
N ALA A 207 13.25 -9.61 -2.27
CA ALA A 207 11.85 -9.96 -2.49
C ALA A 207 11.72 -11.47 -2.69
N ILE A 208 10.60 -12.02 -2.25
CA ILE A 208 10.22 -13.41 -2.49
C ILE A 208 8.75 -13.49 -2.91
N SER A 209 8.46 -14.33 -3.90
CA SER A 209 7.09 -14.69 -4.24
C SER A 209 6.56 -15.72 -3.24
N PRO A 210 5.44 -15.44 -2.57
CA PRO A 210 4.85 -16.39 -1.61
C PRO A 210 4.37 -17.68 -2.26
N ASP A 211 4.09 -17.71 -3.55
CA ASP A 211 3.57 -18.88 -4.26
C ASP A 211 4.67 -19.72 -4.89
N SER A 212 5.52 -19.12 -5.72
CA SER A 212 6.60 -19.83 -6.40
C SER A 212 7.85 -20.07 -5.54
N GLY A 213 8.04 -19.25 -4.48
CA GLY A 213 9.27 -19.22 -3.69
C GLY A 213 10.45 -18.59 -4.44
N GLU A 214 10.22 -18.02 -5.63
CA GLU A 214 11.25 -17.32 -6.37
C GLU A 214 11.68 -16.06 -5.61
N ARG A 215 13.00 -15.93 -5.41
CA ARG A 215 13.58 -14.78 -4.71
C ARG A 215 14.46 -13.95 -5.63
N ARG A 216 14.44 -12.63 -5.43
CA ARG A 216 15.34 -11.70 -6.12
C ARG A 216 15.85 -10.63 -5.18
N GLN A 217 17.08 -10.21 -5.36
CA GLN A 217 17.62 -9.05 -4.63
C GLN A 217 17.02 -7.77 -5.20
N LEU A 218 16.42 -6.96 -4.31
CA LEU A 218 15.90 -5.65 -4.68
C LEU A 218 17.01 -4.59 -4.62
N LEU A 219 17.81 -4.64 -3.56
CA LEU A 219 18.87 -3.67 -3.33
C LEU A 219 20.00 -4.28 -2.50
N ALA A 220 21.21 -4.17 -2.99
CA ALA A 220 22.43 -4.45 -2.22
C ALA A 220 22.92 -3.17 -1.54
N CYS A 221 23.27 -3.26 -0.26
CA CYS A 221 23.67 -2.13 0.57
C CYS A 221 25.05 -2.35 1.22
N PRO A 222 26.14 -2.49 0.44
CA PRO A 222 27.46 -2.87 0.99
C PRO A 222 28.01 -1.85 1.97
N ASP A 223 27.68 -0.57 1.83
CA ASP A 223 28.14 0.53 2.69
C ASP A 223 27.06 1.00 3.69
N ALA A 224 26.00 0.22 3.84
CA ALA A 224 24.86 0.60 4.68
C ALA A 224 24.11 -0.64 5.17
N SER A 225 23.16 -0.43 6.07
CA SER A 225 22.09 -1.37 6.37
C SER A 225 20.79 -0.83 5.78
N CYS A 226 20.10 -1.64 4.98
CA CYS A 226 18.83 -1.31 4.34
C CYS A 226 17.72 -2.22 4.86
N SER A 227 16.69 -1.65 5.51
CA SER A 227 15.66 -2.38 6.27
C SER A 227 14.34 -1.61 6.25
N GLY A 228 13.31 -2.10 6.95
CA GLY A 228 12.03 -1.43 7.12
C GLY A 228 11.28 -1.18 5.80
N PRO A 229 11.10 -2.19 4.93
CA PRO A 229 10.36 -1.98 3.70
C PRO A 229 8.91 -1.60 3.98
N ALA A 230 8.42 -0.52 3.35
CA ALA A 230 7.03 -0.06 3.43
C ALA A 230 6.51 0.19 2.01
N TRP A 231 5.56 -0.63 1.57
CA TRP A 231 5.02 -0.55 0.22
C TRP A 231 4.17 0.70 0.02
N HIS A 232 4.34 1.35 -1.12
CA HIS A 232 3.33 2.27 -1.61
C HIS A 232 2.11 1.46 -2.12
N PRO A 233 0.86 1.94 -1.94
CA PRO A 233 -0.33 1.21 -2.38
C PRO A 233 -0.41 0.92 -3.87
N ASP A 234 0.38 1.63 -4.70
CA ASP A 234 0.51 1.34 -6.14
C ASP A 234 1.24 0.01 -6.43
N GLY A 235 2.03 -0.50 -5.47
CA GLY A 235 2.80 -1.71 -5.65
C GLY A 235 4.07 -1.56 -6.49
N ASP A 236 4.30 -0.38 -7.10
CA ASP A 236 5.41 -0.14 -8.03
C ASP A 236 6.69 0.34 -7.32
N ARG A 237 6.55 0.81 -6.09
CA ARG A 237 7.65 1.35 -5.28
C ARG A 237 7.46 1.09 -3.80
N LEU A 238 8.56 1.16 -3.06
CA LEU A 238 8.55 1.08 -1.60
C LEU A 238 9.49 2.13 -0.98
N ILE A 239 9.20 2.47 0.26
CA ILE A 239 10.14 3.21 1.13
C ILE A 239 10.94 2.19 1.92
N TYR A 240 12.22 2.51 2.16
CA TYR A 240 13.07 1.74 3.05
C TYR A 240 13.93 2.65 3.91
N GLU A 241 14.43 2.10 4.98
CA GLU A 241 15.38 2.75 5.88
C GLU A 241 16.81 2.47 5.44
N ARG A 242 17.63 3.50 5.34
CA ARG A 242 19.04 3.37 5.06
C ARG A 242 19.86 3.97 6.20
N ARG A 243 20.74 3.16 6.78
CA ARG A 243 21.70 3.55 7.79
C ARG A 243 23.10 3.32 7.26
N ALA A 244 23.82 4.40 6.96
CA ALA A 244 25.19 4.28 6.49
C ALA A 244 26.10 3.65 7.57
N THR A 245 27.05 2.84 7.15
CA THR A 245 28.09 2.31 8.05
C THR A 245 29.02 3.45 8.45
N SER A 246 29.18 3.67 9.76
CA SER A 246 30.05 4.71 10.29
C SER A 246 31.29 4.08 10.94
N SER A 247 32.47 4.55 10.58
CA SER A 247 33.72 4.05 11.12
C SER A 247 33.98 4.46 12.61
N ILE A 248 33.18 5.38 13.15
CA ILE A 248 33.43 5.99 14.45
C ILE A 248 32.48 5.51 15.55
N ALA A 249 31.25 5.13 15.25
CA ALA A 249 30.21 4.85 16.25
C ALA A 249 29.19 3.75 15.86
N GLY A 250 29.51 2.90 14.91
CA GLY A 250 28.55 1.93 14.37
C GLY A 250 27.68 2.51 13.26
N LEU A 251 26.38 2.21 13.26
CA LEU A 251 25.47 2.68 12.21
C LEU A 251 25.11 4.16 12.43
N ALA A 252 25.09 4.92 11.35
CA ALA A 252 24.55 6.28 11.33
C ALA A 252 23.04 6.28 11.61
N PRO A 253 22.44 7.43 11.97
CA PRO A 253 20.99 7.55 12.07
C PRO A 253 20.28 7.16 10.76
N SER A 254 19.08 6.57 10.90
CA SER A 254 18.28 6.13 9.77
C SER A 254 17.72 7.29 8.95
N ARG A 255 17.71 7.14 7.63
CA ARG A 255 17.06 8.03 6.67
C ARG A 255 16.15 7.20 5.75
N LEU A 256 15.06 7.81 5.32
CA LEU A 256 14.09 7.19 4.43
C LEU A 256 14.45 7.40 2.96
N TRP A 257 14.35 6.35 2.17
CA TRP A 257 14.63 6.32 0.75
C TRP A 257 13.51 5.63 -0.01
N TRP A 258 13.21 6.12 -1.19
CA TRP A 258 12.39 5.42 -2.18
C TRP A 258 13.22 4.41 -2.95
N LEU A 259 12.61 3.30 -3.29
CA LEU A 259 13.07 2.33 -4.27
C LEU A 259 11.96 2.13 -5.30
N ASP A 260 12.23 2.47 -6.55
CA ASP A 260 11.39 2.14 -7.70
C ASP A 260 11.70 0.71 -8.16
N LEU A 261 10.70 -0.15 -8.18
CA LEU A 261 10.91 -1.58 -8.45
C LEU A 261 11.07 -1.91 -9.93
N SER A 262 10.66 -1.01 -10.81
CA SER A 262 10.78 -1.18 -12.26
C SER A 262 12.16 -0.81 -12.78
N SER A 263 12.70 0.30 -12.27
CA SER A 263 14.03 0.82 -12.66
C SER A 263 15.16 0.38 -11.74
N GLY A 264 14.85 0.03 -10.48
CA GLY A 264 15.82 -0.19 -9.41
C GLY A 264 16.46 1.10 -8.90
N GLU A 265 15.94 2.27 -9.30
CA GLU A 265 16.44 3.57 -8.86
C GLU A 265 16.09 3.86 -7.42
N THR A 266 17.04 4.45 -6.68
CA THR A 266 16.83 4.86 -5.29
C THR A 266 17.07 6.35 -5.13
N VAL A 267 16.10 7.03 -4.47
CA VAL A 267 16.19 8.45 -4.17
C VAL A 267 15.80 8.71 -2.70
N PRO A 268 16.43 9.69 -2.01
CA PRO A 268 16.00 10.03 -0.67
C PRO A 268 14.55 10.56 -0.70
N VAL A 269 13.76 10.23 0.33
CA VAL A 269 12.39 10.76 0.47
C VAL A 269 12.41 12.27 0.70
N PHE A 270 13.43 12.76 1.42
CA PHE A 270 13.62 14.16 1.72
C PHE A 270 15.01 14.62 1.27
N ASP A 271 15.07 15.76 0.57
CA ASP A 271 16.32 16.35 0.09
C ASP A 271 17.21 16.81 1.23
N ASP A 272 16.62 17.31 2.31
CA ASP A 272 17.36 17.74 3.50
C ASP A 272 17.99 16.55 4.24
N THR A 273 19.30 16.56 4.33
CA THR A 273 20.07 15.51 4.99
C THR A 273 19.87 15.43 6.50
N GLN A 274 19.29 16.45 7.12
CA GLN A 274 18.96 16.49 8.55
C GLN A 274 17.66 15.77 8.89
N TRP A 275 16.86 15.41 7.88
CA TRP A 275 15.63 14.68 8.11
C TRP A 275 15.94 13.19 8.34
N LEU A 276 15.92 12.83 9.61
CA LEU A 276 16.10 11.46 10.08
C LEU A 276 14.75 10.81 10.26
N GLY A 277 14.65 9.52 9.97
CA GLY A 277 13.40 8.80 10.15
C GLY A 277 13.53 7.29 10.06
N PHE A 278 12.61 6.60 10.74
CA PHE A 278 12.41 5.15 10.66
C PHE A 278 10.93 4.81 10.89
N GLY A 279 10.56 3.54 10.71
CA GLY A 279 9.19 3.09 10.88
C GLY A 279 8.23 3.80 9.93
N ALA A 280 8.60 3.87 8.65
CA ALA A 280 7.77 4.48 7.61
C ALA A 280 6.49 3.67 7.40
N ALA A 281 5.35 4.36 7.27
CA ALA A 281 4.08 3.79 6.85
C ALA A 281 3.38 4.75 5.90
N ILE A 282 2.91 4.21 4.76
CA ILE A 282 2.17 4.99 3.77
C ILE A 282 0.68 4.80 4.00
N SER A 283 -0.10 5.87 3.90
CA SER A 283 -1.55 5.79 4.02
C SER A 283 -2.16 4.90 2.92
N PRO A 284 -3.29 4.23 3.17
CA PRO A 284 -3.95 3.37 2.18
C PRO A 284 -4.28 4.05 0.85
N ASP A 285 -4.49 5.39 0.84
CA ASP A 285 -4.74 6.17 -0.37
C ASP A 285 -3.45 6.66 -1.07
N GLY A 286 -2.26 6.32 -0.53
CA GLY A 286 -0.97 6.69 -1.09
C GLY A 286 -0.58 8.18 -0.96
N ARG A 287 -1.39 8.99 -0.27
CA ARG A 287 -1.17 10.45 -0.21
C ARG A 287 -0.30 10.92 0.94
N TRP A 288 -0.20 10.12 1.99
CA TRP A 288 0.49 10.50 3.21
C TRP A 288 1.55 9.47 3.59
N LEU A 289 2.62 9.97 4.16
CA LEU A 289 3.68 9.20 4.80
C LEU A 289 3.71 9.57 6.29
N SER A 290 3.66 8.58 7.17
CA SER A 290 4.02 8.75 8.57
C SER A 290 5.35 8.06 8.86
N HIS A 291 6.16 8.64 9.72
CA HIS A 291 7.41 8.04 10.20
C HIS A 291 7.81 8.62 11.55
N VAL A 292 8.56 7.87 12.31
CA VAL A 292 9.20 8.39 13.52
C VAL A 292 10.31 9.35 13.13
N ALA A 293 10.28 10.57 13.67
CA ALA A 293 11.26 11.62 13.43
C ALA A 293 11.98 11.98 14.72
N PRO A 294 13.10 11.31 15.06
CA PRO A 294 13.81 11.50 16.36
C PRO A 294 14.24 12.95 16.58
N HIS A 295 14.64 13.65 15.53
CA HIS A 295 15.05 15.06 15.57
C HIS A 295 13.90 16.02 15.89
N LYS A 296 12.63 15.56 15.73
CA LYS A 296 11.41 16.30 16.06
C LYS A 296 10.70 15.77 17.31
N GLN A 297 11.22 14.73 17.93
CA GLN A 297 10.68 14.07 19.12
C GLN A 297 9.21 13.65 18.92
N GLY A 298 8.92 12.96 17.83
CA GLY A 298 7.58 12.51 17.55
C GLY A 298 7.43 11.79 16.22
N VAL A 299 6.17 11.56 15.85
CA VAL A 299 5.77 11.03 14.56
C VAL A 299 5.52 12.18 13.61
N GLN A 300 6.26 12.22 12.51
CA GLN A 300 6.00 13.16 11.44
C GLN A 300 5.03 12.56 10.45
N VAL A 301 4.03 13.33 10.03
CA VAL A 301 3.07 13.01 8.98
C VAL A 301 3.31 13.99 7.85
N TYR A 302 3.59 13.49 6.65
CA TYR A 302 3.98 14.28 5.49
C TYR A 302 3.07 13.95 4.31
N ASN A 303 2.49 14.98 3.69
CA ASN A 303 1.69 14.82 2.48
C ASN A 303 2.60 14.73 1.26
N LEU A 304 2.57 13.57 0.58
CA LEU A 304 3.42 13.28 -0.57
C LEU A 304 3.02 14.07 -1.84
N VAL A 305 1.82 14.69 -1.87
CA VAL A 305 1.29 15.40 -3.03
C VAL A 305 1.61 16.90 -2.95
N ASP A 306 1.36 17.53 -1.80
CA ASP A 306 1.47 18.99 -1.64
C ASP A 306 2.58 19.43 -0.67
N GLY A 307 3.27 18.49 -0.03
CA GLY A 307 4.40 18.77 0.86
C GLY A 307 4.03 19.29 2.25
N ARG A 308 2.73 19.41 2.58
CA ARG A 308 2.31 19.76 3.94
C ARG A 308 2.77 18.73 4.94
N SER A 309 3.11 19.15 6.15
CA SER A 309 3.46 18.22 7.20
C SER A 309 2.98 18.69 8.57
N LEU A 310 2.71 17.72 9.43
CA LEU A 310 2.47 17.93 10.85
C LEU A 310 3.39 17.01 11.67
N VAL A 311 3.64 17.38 12.91
CA VAL A 311 4.36 16.56 13.87
C VAL A 311 3.45 16.26 15.03
N VAL A 312 3.26 14.99 15.32
CA VAL A 312 2.57 14.50 16.51
C VAL A 312 3.65 14.22 17.56
N PRO A 313 3.74 14.99 18.64
CA PRO A 313 4.69 14.72 19.71
C PRO A 313 4.51 13.30 20.25
N SER A 314 5.60 12.58 20.47
CA SER A 314 5.56 11.24 21.09
C SER A 314 6.87 10.97 21.81
N GLN A 315 6.77 10.57 23.08
CA GLN A 315 7.91 10.19 23.91
C GLN A 315 8.38 8.76 23.63
N LEU A 316 7.46 7.88 23.18
CA LEU A 316 7.78 6.49 22.85
C LEU A 316 8.50 6.36 21.52
N GLY A 317 8.19 7.25 20.57
CA GLY A 317 8.82 7.22 19.24
C GLY A 317 8.54 5.90 18.51
N GLU A 318 7.30 5.45 18.53
CA GLU A 318 6.84 4.25 17.82
C GLU A 318 6.15 4.61 16.52
N PRO A 319 6.18 3.71 15.50
CA PRO A 319 5.44 3.91 14.26
C PRO A 319 3.94 4.03 14.52
N ALA A 320 3.29 4.93 13.79
CA ALA A 320 1.84 5.10 13.85
C ALA A 320 1.11 4.10 12.94
N VAL A 321 -0.18 3.87 13.23
CA VAL A 321 -1.03 2.94 12.47
C VAL A 321 -2.13 3.71 11.74
N TRP A 322 -2.15 3.63 10.42
CA TRP A 322 -3.11 4.30 9.56
C TRP A 322 -4.52 3.70 9.66
N SER A 323 -5.52 4.58 9.69
CA SER A 323 -6.91 4.17 9.48
C SER A 323 -7.13 3.67 8.04
N PRO A 324 -8.06 2.75 7.79
CA PRO A 324 -8.36 2.26 6.45
C PRO A 324 -8.78 3.36 5.45
N ARG A 325 -9.28 4.49 5.95
CA ARG A 325 -9.72 5.64 5.15
C ARG A 325 -8.67 6.73 5.00
N SER A 326 -7.49 6.55 5.56
CA SER A 326 -6.38 7.52 5.49
C SER A 326 -6.66 8.87 6.18
N ASP A 327 -7.71 8.96 7.00
CA ASP A 327 -8.14 10.18 7.68
C ASP A 327 -7.62 10.30 9.11
N PHE A 328 -7.20 9.17 9.71
CA PHE A 328 -6.69 9.12 11.08
C PHE A 328 -5.44 8.26 11.20
N LEU A 329 -4.69 8.55 12.27
CA LEU A 329 -3.58 7.74 12.78
C LEU A 329 -3.86 7.32 14.21
N LEU A 330 -3.39 6.12 14.60
CA LEU A 330 -3.23 5.74 16.00
C LEU A 330 -1.76 5.92 16.38
N VAL A 331 -1.54 6.62 17.47
CA VAL A 331 -0.23 6.84 18.06
C VAL A 331 -0.29 6.41 19.53
N ARG A 332 0.64 5.55 19.94
CA ARG A 332 0.83 5.22 21.36
C ARG A 332 1.79 6.23 21.98
N ASP A 333 1.42 6.75 23.14
CA ASP A 333 2.33 7.64 23.89
C ASP A 333 2.13 7.53 25.41
N VAL A 334 3.08 8.08 26.13
CA VAL A 334 3.07 8.12 27.60
C VAL A 334 2.26 9.31 28.08
N VAL A 335 1.35 9.05 29.01
CA VAL A 335 0.65 10.07 29.78
C VAL A 335 1.21 10.08 31.20
N THR A 336 1.62 11.26 31.62
CA THR A 336 2.14 11.45 32.99
C THR A 336 1.07 12.12 33.84
N GLN A 337 0.58 11.43 34.86
CA GLN A 337 -0.37 11.97 35.84
C GLN A 337 0.28 11.88 37.24
N GLU A 338 0.49 13.03 37.87
CA GLU A 338 1.16 13.15 39.17
C GLU A 338 2.53 12.46 39.21
N SER A 339 2.60 11.19 39.63
CA SER A 339 3.82 10.39 39.65
C SER A 339 3.69 9.06 38.91
N THR A 340 2.59 8.87 38.17
CA THR A 340 2.29 7.64 37.45
C THR A 340 2.52 7.86 35.97
N PHE A 341 3.17 6.88 35.33
CA PHE A 341 3.33 6.82 33.89
C PHE A 341 2.37 5.77 33.34
N THR A 342 1.48 6.20 32.47
CA THR A 342 0.53 5.33 31.78
C THR A 342 0.76 5.42 30.28
N GLU A 343 0.39 4.40 29.53
CA GLU A 343 0.53 4.36 28.09
C GLU A 343 -0.84 4.33 27.43
N HIS A 344 -1.13 5.34 26.64
CA HIS A 344 -2.43 5.54 26.00
C HIS A 344 -2.33 5.50 24.48
N ILE A 345 -3.46 5.19 23.83
CA ILE A 345 -3.62 5.26 22.39
C ILE A 345 -4.38 6.54 22.03
N PHE A 346 -3.74 7.36 21.19
CA PHE A 346 -4.33 8.59 20.66
C PHE A 346 -4.73 8.40 19.22
N ARG A 347 -5.94 8.84 18.88
CA ARG A 347 -6.38 8.98 17.50
C ARG A 347 -6.13 10.41 17.03
N ILE A 348 -5.36 10.54 15.97
CA ILE A 348 -4.94 11.82 15.39
C ILE A 348 -5.64 12.01 14.05
N ASN A 349 -6.34 13.12 13.86
CA ASN A 349 -6.86 13.51 12.55
C ASN A 349 -5.73 14.12 11.71
N VAL A 350 -5.47 13.60 10.52
CA VAL A 350 -4.30 13.99 9.71
C VAL A 350 -4.41 15.37 9.06
N GLU A 351 -5.62 15.86 8.82
CA GLU A 351 -5.82 17.18 8.24
C GLU A 351 -5.77 18.31 9.29
N SER A 352 -6.36 18.08 10.48
CA SER A 352 -6.44 19.09 11.55
C SER A 352 -5.35 18.95 12.61
N GLY A 353 -4.70 17.80 12.74
CA GLY A 353 -3.79 17.48 13.83
C GLY A 353 -4.48 17.28 15.18
N GLN A 354 -5.82 17.25 15.23
CA GLN A 354 -6.55 17.05 16.47
C GLN A 354 -6.33 15.64 17.01
N ALA A 355 -5.92 15.56 18.28
CA ALA A 355 -5.74 14.33 19.03
C ALA A 355 -6.93 14.05 19.93
N VAL A 356 -7.34 12.77 20.00
CA VAL A 356 -8.36 12.27 20.93
C VAL A 356 -7.76 11.05 21.64
N ASP A 357 -7.73 11.09 22.97
CA ASP A 357 -7.35 9.97 23.80
C ASP A 357 -8.48 8.91 23.79
N LEU A 358 -8.13 7.69 23.37
CA LEU A 358 -9.08 6.57 23.29
C LEU A 358 -9.01 5.65 24.51
N SER A 359 -7.95 5.74 25.30
CA SER A 359 -7.70 4.83 26.42
C SER A 359 -8.50 5.16 27.67
N GLY A 360 -8.73 6.45 27.93
CA GLY A 360 -9.46 6.93 29.10
C GLY A 360 -8.56 7.06 30.35
N PRO A 361 -9.10 7.67 31.43
CA PRO A 361 -8.31 8.15 32.57
C PRO A 361 -7.73 7.04 33.47
N ASP A 362 -8.35 5.88 33.49
CA ASP A 362 -8.01 4.79 34.40
C ASP A 362 -7.12 3.71 33.75
N THR A 363 -6.71 3.93 32.52
CA THR A 363 -5.87 2.95 31.79
C THR A 363 -4.44 2.99 32.29
N LEU A 364 -3.88 1.81 32.60
CA LEU A 364 -2.49 1.66 33.00
C LEU A 364 -1.56 1.56 31.80
N ARG A 365 -1.96 0.76 30.80
CA ARG A 365 -1.20 0.54 29.58
C ARG A 365 -2.09 0.01 28.48
N ASP A 366 -2.15 0.72 27.38
CA ASP A 366 -2.68 0.26 26.12
C ASP A 366 -1.57 0.14 25.10
N SER A 367 -1.53 -0.93 24.31
CA SER A 367 -0.48 -1.19 23.33
C SER A 367 -1.00 -1.93 22.11
N SER A 368 -0.17 -2.04 21.06
CA SER A 368 -0.44 -2.81 19.84
C SER A 368 -1.78 -2.46 19.15
N PRO A 369 -2.10 -1.18 18.92
CA PRO A 369 -3.37 -0.80 18.33
C PRO A 369 -3.50 -1.32 16.89
N ALA A 370 -4.69 -1.79 16.53
CA ALA A 370 -5.01 -2.26 15.18
C ALA A 370 -6.42 -1.82 14.78
N TRP A 371 -6.56 -1.14 13.64
CA TRP A 371 -7.85 -0.76 13.07
C TRP A 371 -8.59 -1.96 12.51
N SER A 372 -9.90 -2.04 12.78
CA SER A 372 -10.78 -2.90 12.00
C SER A 372 -10.84 -2.44 10.53
N PRO A 373 -11.06 -3.34 9.57
CA PRO A 373 -11.05 -2.98 8.14
C PRO A 373 -12.10 -1.93 7.74
N ASP A 374 -13.23 -1.87 8.46
CA ASP A 374 -14.29 -0.88 8.25
C ASP A 374 -14.00 0.47 8.92
N GLY A 375 -12.93 0.55 9.73
CA GLY A 375 -12.52 1.76 10.45
C GLY A 375 -13.45 2.16 11.61
N ARG A 376 -14.32 1.27 12.06
CA ARG A 376 -15.28 1.57 13.16
C ARG A 376 -14.78 1.17 14.52
N SER A 377 -13.89 0.19 14.58
CA SER A 377 -13.35 -0.36 15.82
C SER A 377 -11.83 -0.41 15.80
N ILE A 378 -11.25 -0.53 16.97
CA ILE A 378 -9.81 -0.67 17.20
C ILE A 378 -9.62 -1.82 18.19
N ALA A 379 -8.71 -2.74 17.87
CA ALA A 379 -8.23 -3.72 18.83
C ALA A 379 -6.97 -3.21 19.51
N ILE A 380 -6.83 -3.44 20.80
CA ILE A 380 -5.67 -3.08 21.63
C ILE A 380 -5.32 -4.21 22.59
N ASP A 381 -4.06 -4.28 23.04
CA ASP A 381 -3.68 -5.03 24.24
C ASP A 381 -3.70 -4.07 25.43
N ARG A 382 -4.63 -4.27 26.37
CA ARG A 382 -4.82 -3.46 27.58
C ARG A 382 -4.34 -4.19 28.81
N ALA A 383 -3.53 -3.53 29.64
CA ALA A 383 -3.09 -4.07 30.91
C ALA A 383 -4.28 -4.43 31.83
N ASP A 384 -4.21 -5.60 32.44
CA ASP A 384 -5.32 -6.22 33.15
C ASP A 384 -5.47 -5.76 34.61
N SER A 385 -4.40 -5.20 35.19
CA SER A 385 -4.37 -4.75 36.60
C SER A 385 -3.06 -4.03 36.92
N GLU A 386 -2.69 -3.96 38.20
CA GLU A 386 -1.40 -3.47 38.68
C GLU A 386 -0.19 -4.20 38.08
N ASN A 387 -0.38 -5.38 37.49
CA ASN A 387 0.66 -6.08 36.74
C ASN A 387 0.67 -5.63 35.27
N ALA A 388 1.34 -4.54 34.97
CA ALA A 388 1.44 -3.95 33.64
C ALA A 388 2.09 -4.85 32.55
N VAL A 389 2.56 -6.06 32.90
CA VAL A 389 3.17 -7.00 31.93
C VAL A 389 2.10 -7.88 31.26
N ALA A 390 1.08 -8.31 32.02
CA ALA A 390 -0.04 -9.06 31.48
C ALA A 390 -1.07 -8.12 30.86
N GLY A 391 -1.79 -8.58 29.84
CA GLY A 391 -2.85 -7.81 29.20
C GLY A 391 -3.85 -8.71 28.51
N ARG A 392 -5.04 -8.15 28.24
CA ARG A 392 -6.10 -8.76 27.44
C ARG A 392 -6.32 -7.96 26.17
N ILE A 393 -6.77 -8.62 25.12
CA ILE A 393 -7.22 -7.91 23.92
C ILE A 393 -8.58 -7.32 24.19
N TRP A 394 -8.72 -6.03 23.88
CA TRP A 394 -9.96 -5.26 23.97
C TRP A 394 -10.33 -4.74 22.59
N GLN A 395 -11.64 -4.59 22.38
CA GLN A 395 -12.18 -3.87 21.24
C GLN A 395 -12.76 -2.54 21.72
N LEU A 396 -12.28 -1.43 21.16
CA LEU A 396 -12.77 -0.08 21.39
C LEU A 396 -13.52 0.42 20.15
N LEU A 397 -14.44 1.35 20.34
CA LEU A 397 -14.96 2.14 19.23
C LEU A 397 -13.88 3.11 18.73
N ALA A 398 -13.81 3.30 17.42
CA ALA A 398 -12.90 4.28 16.81
C ALA A 398 -13.14 5.73 17.26
N THR A 399 -14.32 6.01 17.81
CA THR A 399 -14.68 7.32 18.37
C THR A 399 -14.26 7.50 19.82
N GLY A 400 -13.76 6.44 20.47
CA GLY A 400 -13.50 6.39 21.90
C GLY A 400 -14.71 5.91 22.69
N GLY A 401 -14.53 5.72 23.99
CA GLY A 401 -15.52 5.23 24.93
C GLY A 401 -15.11 3.90 25.58
N GLU A 402 -16.03 3.34 26.36
CA GLU A 402 -15.83 2.02 26.96
C GLU A 402 -15.72 0.96 25.87
N GLY A 403 -14.81 0.00 26.06
CA GLY A 403 -14.62 -1.13 25.18
C GLY A 403 -14.97 -2.43 25.83
N ASP A 404 -14.96 -3.51 25.05
CA ASP A 404 -15.23 -4.86 25.52
C ASP A 404 -13.97 -5.74 25.44
N PRO A 405 -13.68 -6.56 26.46
CA PRO A 405 -12.60 -7.54 26.39
C PRO A 405 -12.96 -8.65 25.40
N LEU A 406 -12.02 -8.98 24.53
CA LEU A 406 -12.16 -10.09 23.57
C LEU A 406 -11.50 -11.38 24.04
N THR A 407 -10.55 -11.31 24.99
CA THR A 407 -9.83 -12.48 25.52
C THR A 407 -9.84 -12.48 27.04
N ASP A 408 -9.78 -13.66 27.65
CA ASP A 408 -9.85 -13.87 29.12
C ASP A 408 -8.60 -14.58 29.68
N GLU A 409 -7.64 -14.99 28.86
CA GLU A 409 -6.47 -15.73 29.29
C GLU A 409 -5.60 -14.91 30.25
N PRO A 410 -5.38 -15.36 31.50
CA PRO A 410 -4.56 -14.63 32.47
C PRO A 410 -3.05 -14.88 32.25
N ASN A 411 -2.22 -13.98 32.77
CA ASN A 411 -0.76 -14.12 32.76
C ASN A 411 -0.14 -14.27 31.35
N VAL A 412 -0.74 -13.65 30.37
CA VAL A 412 -0.23 -13.56 29.00
C VAL A 412 0.09 -12.13 28.62
N ARG A 413 1.04 -11.97 27.71
CA ARG A 413 1.26 -10.74 26.96
C ARG A 413 0.85 -11.00 25.53
N GLN A 414 0.07 -10.09 24.99
CA GLN A 414 -0.40 -10.15 23.63
C GLN A 414 0.15 -8.96 22.83
N GLY A 415 0.26 -9.09 21.52
CA GLY A 415 0.80 -8.00 20.71
C GLY A 415 0.79 -8.33 19.23
N ALA A 416 1.30 -7.42 18.43
CA ALA A 416 1.28 -7.50 16.97
C ALA A 416 -0.13 -7.82 16.43
N LEU A 417 -1.14 -7.10 16.98
CA LEU A 417 -2.54 -7.29 16.62
C LEU A 417 -2.79 -6.88 15.17
N SER A 418 -3.51 -7.70 14.42
CA SER A 418 -3.88 -7.41 13.05
C SER A 418 -5.22 -8.02 12.69
N TRP A 419 -6.16 -7.20 12.24
CA TRP A 419 -7.46 -7.68 11.78
C TRP A 419 -7.34 -8.39 10.43
N SER A 420 -8.11 -9.49 10.29
CA SER A 420 -8.31 -10.08 8.98
C SER A 420 -8.97 -9.08 8.03
N PRO A 421 -8.69 -9.15 6.71
CA PRO A 421 -9.28 -8.23 5.74
C PRO A 421 -10.81 -8.19 5.75
N ASP A 422 -11.49 -9.29 6.12
CA ASP A 422 -12.95 -9.38 6.23
C ASP A 422 -13.50 -8.92 7.59
N GLY A 423 -12.62 -8.57 8.54
CA GLY A 423 -13.00 -8.07 9.86
C GLY A 423 -13.61 -9.12 10.82
N ARG A 424 -13.50 -10.41 10.49
CA ARG A 424 -14.06 -11.49 11.32
C ARG A 424 -13.09 -12.03 12.35
N SER A 425 -11.80 -11.94 12.04
CA SER A 425 -10.77 -12.51 12.90
C SER A 425 -9.70 -11.49 13.25
N LEU A 426 -9.08 -11.71 14.39
CA LEU A 426 -7.93 -10.96 14.85
C LEU A 426 -6.74 -11.92 14.95
N LEU A 427 -5.67 -11.58 14.26
CA LEU A 427 -4.38 -12.26 14.32
C LEU A 427 -3.52 -11.59 15.38
N PHE A 428 -2.81 -12.37 16.19
CA PHE A 428 -1.94 -11.83 17.22
C PHE A 428 -0.86 -12.80 17.65
N GLN A 429 0.17 -12.27 18.30
CA GLN A 429 1.14 -13.08 19.01
C GLN A 429 0.80 -13.12 20.50
N ARG A 430 1.00 -14.29 21.15
CA ARG A 430 0.80 -14.48 22.59
C ARG A 430 2.03 -15.11 23.23
N THR A 431 2.47 -14.54 24.34
CA THR A 431 3.56 -15.06 25.17
C THR A 431 3.02 -15.36 26.56
N PHE A 432 3.25 -16.60 27.04
CA PHE A 432 2.90 -17.01 28.40
C PHE A 432 4.01 -16.61 29.37
N LEU A 433 3.69 -15.70 30.31
CA LEU A 433 4.69 -15.11 31.21
C LEU A 433 5.35 -16.11 32.16
N GLN A 434 4.65 -17.20 32.49
CA GLN A 434 5.16 -18.24 33.40
C GLN A 434 6.12 -19.20 32.74
N GLN A 435 6.13 -19.31 31.42
CA GLN A 435 6.89 -20.32 30.70
C GLN A 435 8.21 -19.80 30.11
N LEU A 436 8.45 -18.49 30.10
CA LEU A 436 9.57 -17.84 29.37
C LEU A 436 9.71 -18.38 27.93
N ALA A 437 8.62 -18.91 27.40
CA ALA A 437 8.56 -19.61 26.13
C ALA A 437 8.54 -18.58 24.98
N THR A 438 8.87 -19.07 23.81
CA THR A 438 8.69 -18.36 22.57
C THR A 438 7.22 -17.96 22.37
N ALA A 439 6.98 -16.81 21.77
CA ALA A 439 5.63 -16.39 21.44
C ALA A 439 4.99 -17.37 20.42
N GLY A 440 3.70 -17.64 20.58
CA GLY A 440 2.88 -18.36 19.60
C GLY A 440 2.07 -17.40 18.74
N VAL A 441 1.69 -17.85 17.55
CA VAL A 441 0.78 -17.13 16.64
C VAL A 441 -0.64 -17.68 16.82
N TRP A 442 -1.57 -16.78 17.11
CA TRP A 442 -2.95 -17.07 17.44
C TRP A 442 -3.94 -16.35 16.55
N LEU A 443 -5.10 -16.95 16.36
CA LEU A 443 -6.25 -16.38 15.66
C LEU A 443 -7.45 -16.39 16.61
N LEU A 444 -8.15 -15.25 16.71
CA LEU A 444 -9.38 -15.09 17.45
C LEU A 444 -10.52 -14.80 16.46
N ASP A 445 -11.58 -15.58 16.49
CA ASP A 445 -12.86 -15.19 15.87
C ASP A 445 -13.56 -14.19 16.77
N VAL A 446 -13.73 -12.96 16.30
CA VAL A 446 -14.25 -11.84 17.10
C VAL A 446 -15.74 -11.99 17.42
N GLN A 447 -16.50 -12.74 16.62
CA GLN A 447 -17.92 -12.94 16.84
C GLN A 447 -18.21 -14.05 17.85
N THR A 448 -17.45 -15.14 17.77
CA THR A 448 -17.67 -16.32 18.63
C THR A 448 -16.80 -16.30 19.89
N GLY A 449 -15.70 -15.53 19.88
CA GLY A 449 -14.68 -15.56 20.93
C GLY A 449 -13.78 -16.81 20.87
N GLU A 450 -13.88 -17.64 19.81
CA GLU A 450 -13.08 -18.84 19.66
C GLU A 450 -11.63 -18.47 19.33
N GLU A 451 -10.71 -18.99 20.12
CA GLU A 451 -9.27 -18.81 19.91
C GLU A 451 -8.64 -20.07 19.34
N ARG A 452 -7.77 -19.90 18.36
CA ARG A 452 -7.06 -21.01 17.71
C ARG A 452 -5.56 -20.71 17.61
N LEU A 453 -4.75 -21.66 18.05
CA LEU A 453 -3.30 -21.64 17.86
C LEU A 453 -2.98 -22.01 16.40
N LEU A 454 -2.29 -21.11 15.69
CA LEU A 454 -1.80 -21.36 14.33
C LEU A 454 -0.37 -21.91 14.33
N ALA A 455 0.50 -21.40 15.20
CA ALA A 455 1.87 -21.85 15.33
C ALA A 455 2.34 -21.74 16.79
N GLU A 456 2.96 -22.81 17.31
CA GLU A 456 3.48 -22.85 18.70
C GLU A 456 4.64 -21.87 18.92
N GLN A 457 5.39 -21.58 17.86
CA GLN A 457 6.51 -20.63 17.87
C GLN A 457 6.35 -19.68 16.70
N GLY A 458 6.40 -18.40 16.98
CA GLY A 458 6.33 -17.37 15.95
C GLY A 458 6.09 -15.99 16.53
N ALA A 459 6.59 -14.98 15.83
CA ALA A 459 6.48 -13.58 16.19
C ALA A 459 6.14 -12.73 14.97
N TRP A 460 5.65 -11.52 15.23
CA TRP A 460 5.27 -10.53 14.22
C TRP A 460 4.37 -11.08 13.12
N PRO A 461 3.24 -11.72 13.51
CA PRO A 461 2.32 -12.22 12.51
C PRO A 461 1.67 -11.06 11.74
N ALA A 462 1.52 -11.26 10.43
CA ALA A 462 0.88 -10.30 9.53
C ALA A 462 0.03 -11.04 8.50
N TRP A 463 -1.03 -10.39 8.04
CA TRP A 463 -1.82 -10.91 6.93
C TRP A 463 -1.07 -10.70 5.61
N LEU A 464 -1.00 -11.76 4.82
CA LEU A 464 -0.72 -11.68 3.40
C LEU A 464 -2.07 -11.53 2.69
N PRO A 465 -2.33 -10.36 2.10
CA PRO A 465 -3.62 -10.02 1.53
C PRO A 465 -4.07 -10.92 0.40
#